data_f9db50522012e66a47a6b82dbce1c4f0
#
_entry.id   f9db50522012e66a47a6b82dbce1c4f0
#
_cell.length_a   1.000
_cell.length_b   1.000
_cell.length_c   1.000
_cell.angle_alpha   90.00
_cell.angle_beta   90.00
_cell.angle_gamma   90.00
#
_symmetry.space_group_name_H-M   'P 1'
#
loop_
_entity.id
_entity.type
_entity.pdbx_description
1 polymer ?
#
loop_
_entity_poly.entity_id
_entity_poly.type
_entity_poly.pdbx_seq_one_letter_code
_entity_poly.pdbx_strand_id
1 'polypeptide(L)'
;AEKVFAGKVKSLAVITDERISLRPDLPTAAEQGVDIGWGDASAGWAGIVAPKGLPADVAAKLGEAFQTAWQSDEFRDLMAENLIVVKYMSNEDFQALWASSEEALRPAVERLLDKQ
;
A
#
# COMPACT_ATOMS: atom_id res chain seq x y z
N ALA A 1 12.96 -0.56 -7.26
CA ALA A 1 13.81 -0.72 -6.05
C ALA A 1 15.25 -1.08 -6.44
N GLU A 2 15.50 -2.09 -7.26
CA GLU A 2 16.85 -2.62 -7.62
C GLU A 2 17.83 -1.51 -8.10
N LYS A 3 17.42 -0.63 -9.02
CA LYS A 3 18.27 0.44 -9.55
C LYS A 3 18.66 1.48 -8.48
N VAL A 4 17.79 1.70 -7.50
CA VAL A 4 18.07 2.59 -6.36
C VAL A 4 19.13 1.98 -5.46
N PHE A 5 18.98 0.70 -5.09
CA PHE A 5 19.95 0.00 -4.25
C PHE A 5 21.30 -0.19 -4.94
N ALA A 6 21.30 -0.32 -6.27
CA ALA A 6 22.54 -0.32 -7.07
C ALA A 6 23.18 1.06 -7.25
N GLY A 7 22.62 2.11 -6.67
CA GLY A 7 23.15 3.49 -6.78
C GLY A 7 23.03 4.13 -8.17
N LYS A 8 22.27 3.52 -9.09
CA LYS A 8 22.10 4.01 -10.46
C LYS A 8 21.13 5.19 -10.56
N VAL A 9 20.23 5.31 -9.58
CA VAL A 9 19.29 6.44 -9.45
C VAL A 9 19.25 6.88 -7.99
N LYS A 10 19.00 8.17 -7.79
CA LYS A 10 18.84 8.77 -6.46
C LYS A 10 17.35 8.89 -6.15
N SER A 11 16.91 8.29 -5.05
CA SER A 11 15.60 8.58 -4.50
C SER A 11 15.62 9.92 -3.78
N LEU A 12 14.60 10.73 -3.98
CA LEU A 12 14.48 12.05 -3.36
C LEU A 12 13.51 12.04 -2.19
N ALA A 13 12.38 11.34 -2.34
CA ALA A 13 11.35 11.21 -1.34
C ALA A 13 10.50 9.95 -1.61
N VAL A 14 9.70 9.53 -0.62
CA VAL A 14 8.62 8.56 -0.77
C VAL A 14 7.27 9.27 -0.75
N ILE A 15 6.28 8.71 -1.45
CA ILE A 15 4.93 9.24 -1.54
C ILE A 15 4.03 8.43 -0.60
N THR A 16 4.29 8.56 0.68
CA THR A 16 3.55 7.92 1.76
C THR A 16 3.40 8.92 2.90
N ASP A 17 2.42 8.74 3.78
CA ASP A 17 2.21 9.64 4.92
C ASP A 17 3.36 9.53 5.94
N GLU A 18 3.96 8.35 6.05
CA GLU A 18 5.09 8.08 6.93
C GLU A 18 6.30 7.54 6.14
N ARG A 19 7.50 7.69 6.72
CA ARG A 19 8.72 7.11 6.13
C ARG A 19 8.63 5.58 6.10
N ILE A 20 9.11 4.98 5.02
CA ILE A 20 9.11 3.52 4.88
C ILE A 20 10.25 2.88 5.69
N SER A 21 9.96 1.74 6.31
CA SER A 21 10.92 1.04 7.19
C SER A 21 12.18 0.57 6.47
N LEU A 22 12.08 0.22 5.19
CA LEU A 22 13.24 -0.17 4.36
C LEU A 22 14.24 0.96 4.09
N ARG A 23 13.79 2.22 4.17
CA ARG A 23 14.60 3.42 3.92
C ARG A 23 14.20 4.54 4.86
N PRO A 24 14.48 4.41 6.16
CA PRO A 24 14.14 5.41 7.17
C PRO A 24 14.92 6.73 6.97
N ASP A 25 16.00 6.69 6.22
CA ASP A 25 16.79 7.85 5.81
C ASP A 25 16.10 8.70 4.73
N LEU A 26 15.14 8.13 3.99
CA LEU A 26 14.45 8.80 2.91
C LEU A 26 13.24 9.57 3.43
N PRO A 27 13.15 10.89 3.23
CA PRO A 27 12.02 11.70 3.69
C PRO A 27 10.76 11.38 2.87
N THR A 28 9.59 11.72 3.42
CA THR A 28 8.35 11.76 2.64
C THR A 28 8.31 13.00 1.75
N ALA A 29 7.46 12.99 0.72
CA ALA A 29 7.22 14.17 -0.11
C ALA A 29 6.68 15.35 0.72
N ALA A 30 5.79 15.07 1.68
CA ALA A 30 5.24 16.07 2.60
C ALA A 30 6.34 16.72 3.46
N GLU A 31 7.31 15.96 3.99
CA GLU A 31 8.45 16.51 4.72
C GLU A 31 9.32 17.44 3.85
N GLN A 32 9.29 17.27 2.54
CA GLN A 32 9.97 18.13 1.56
C GLN A 32 9.09 19.30 1.08
N GLY A 33 7.93 19.51 1.68
CA GLY A 33 6.98 20.58 1.32
C GLY A 33 6.21 20.33 0.04
N VAL A 34 6.18 19.10 -0.46
CA VAL A 34 5.42 18.70 -1.66
C VAL A 34 4.17 17.97 -1.22
N ASP A 35 3.03 18.66 -1.29
CA ASP A 35 1.72 18.05 -1.08
C ASP A 35 1.21 17.47 -2.41
N ILE A 36 1.11 16.15 -2.45
CA ILE A 36 0.58 15.42 -3.62
C ILE A 36 -0.94 15.24 -3.51
N GLY A 37 -1.51 15.48 -2.32
CA GLY A 37 -2.95 15.42 -2.04
C GLY A 37 -3.54 14.01 -1.99
N TRP A 38 -2.71 12.97 -2.13
CA TRP A 38 -3.20 11.59 -2.21
C TRP A 38 -2.70 10.69 -1.08
N GLY A 39 -1.67 11.10 -0.33
CA GLY A 39 -1.11 10.36 0.80
C GLY A 39 -0.94 8.87 0.49
N ASP A 40 -1.31 8.03 1.44
CA ASP A 40 -1.27 6.56 1.29
C ASP A 40 -2.16 6.02 0.15
N ALA A 41 -3.15 6.79 -0.34
CA ALA A 41 -3.96 6.40 -1.50
C ALA A 41 -3.14 6.30 -2.79
N SER A 42 -2.01 6.99 -2.90
CA SER A 42 -1.08 6.91 -4.03
C SER A 42 -0.07 5.76 -3.88
N ALA A 43 0.10 5.23 -2.68
CA ALA A 43 0.91 4.04 -2.45
C ALA A 43 0.24 2.82 -3.09
N GLY A 44 1.00 2.02 -3.82
CA GLY A 44 0.48 0.77 -4.34
C GLY A 44 0.11 -0.17 -3.19
N TRP A 45 -1.14 -0.58 -3.14
CA TRP A 45 -1.61 -1.57 -2.18
C TRP A 45 -2.16 -2.80 -2.91
N ALA A 46 -2.12 -3.93 -2.25
CA ALA A 46 -2.68 -5.19 -2.73
C ALA A 46 -3.59 -5.78 -1.66
N GLY A 47 -4.68 -6.37 -2.09
CA GLY A 47 -5.66 -7.00 -1.20
C GLY A 47 -6.22 -8.27 -1.78
N ILE A 48 -6.78 -9.10 -0.92
CA ILE A 48 -7.48 -10.32 -1.30
C ILE A 48 -8.98 -10.01 -1.22
N VAL A 49 -9.68 -10.30 -2.30
CA VAL A 49 -11.11 -10.08 -2.41
C VAL A 49 -11.86 -11.40 -2.50
N ALA A 50 -13.11 -11.42 -2.03
CA ALA A 50 -14.01 -12.56 -2.10
C ALA A 50 -15.34 -12.17 -2.72
N PRO A 51 -16.13 -13.12 -3.24
CA PRO A 51 -17.46 -12.85 -3.76
C PRO A 51 -18.36 -12.22 -2.70
N LYS A 52 -19.28 -11.36 -3.15
CA LYS A 52 -20.31 -10.78 -2.28
C LYS A 52 -21.18 -11.90 -1.68
N GLY A 53 -21.43 -11.79 -0.38
CA GLY A 53 -22.25 -12.75 0.34
C GLY A 53 -21.47 -13.93 0.92
N LEU A 54 -20.14 -13.83 1.02
CA LEU A 54 -19.36 -14.83 1.77
C LEU A 54 -19.91 -14.95 3.21
N PRO A 55 -20.18 -16.18 3.72
CA PRO A 55 -20.60 -16.38 5.09
C PRO A 55 -19.61 -15.76 6.10
N ALA A 56 -20.14 -15.14 7.16
CA ALA A 56 -19.31 -14.40 8.11
C ALA A 56 -18.27 -15.27 8.82
N ASP A 57 -18.60 -16.52 9.13
CA ASP A 57 -17.68 -17.49 9.73
C ASP A 57 -16.54 -17.89 8.78
N VAL A 58 -16.81 -17.98 7.48
CA VAL A 58 -15.79 -18.23 6.46
C VAL A 58 -14.89 -17.01 6.30
N ALA A 59 -15.47 -15.81 6.26
CA ALA A 59 -14.70 -14.56 6.19
C ALA A 59 -13.76 -14.40 7.40
N ALA A 60 -14.26 -14.70 8.61
CA ALA A 60 -13.45 -14.65 9.82
C ALA A 60 -12.27 -15.64 9.76
N LYS A 61 -12.52 -16.90 9.40
CA LYS A 61 -11.46 -17.92 9.27
C LYS A 61 -10.40 -17.55 8.23
N LEU A 62 -10.82 -16.99 7.10
CA LEU A 62 -9.88 -16.49 6.10
C LEU A 62 -9.03 -15.33 6.64
N GLY A 63 -9.65 -14.37 7.33
CA GLY A 63 -8.94 -13.27 7.97
C GLY A 63 -7.88 -13.75 8.96
N GLU A 64 -8.22 -14.69 9.84
CA GLU A 64 -7.28 -15.31 10.78
C GLU A 64 -6.14 -16.04 10.07
N ALA A 65 -6.44 -16.79 9.02
CA ALA A 65 -5.44 -17.52 8.24
C ALA A 65 -4.46 -16.54 7.55
N PHE A 66 -4.96 -15.46 6.94
CA PHE A 66 -4.11 -14.43 6.33
C PHE A 66 -3.28 -13.68 7.37
N GLN A 67 -3.86 -13.36 8.54
CA GLN A 67 -3.12 -12.73 9.62
C GLN A 67 -1.98 -13.64 10.11
N THR A 68 -2.23 -14.92 10.27
CA THR A 68 -1.22 -15.90 10.66
C THR A 68 -0.10 -16.01 9.61
N ALA A 69 -0.47 -16.12 8.34
CA ALA A 69 0.51 -16.16 7.24
C ALA A 69 1.36 -14.90 7.19
N TRP A 70 0.74 -13.73 7.33
CA TRP A 70 1.45 -12.44 7.34
C TRP A 70 2.46 -12.32 8.50
N GLN A 71 2.18 -12.93 9.67
CA GLN A 71 3.07 -12.93 10.83
C GLN A 71 4.21 -13.93 10.74
N SER A 72 4.18 -14.87 9.77
CA SER A 72 5.22 -15.87 9.61
C SER A 72 6.55 -15.24 9.18
N ASP A 73 7.66 -15.79 9.68
CA ASP A 73 9.00 -15.36 9.28
C ASP A 73 9.23 -15.59 7.79
N GLU A 74 8.76 -16.74 7.26
CA GLU A 74 8.86 -17.08 5.85
C GLU A 74 8.23 -16.02 4.93
N PHE A 75 7.04 -15.52 5.28
CA PHE A 75 6.40 -14.45 4.51
C PHE A 75 7.18 -13.14 4.60
N ARG A 76 7.64 -12.78 5.80
CA ARG A 76 8.41 -11.55 6.01
C ARG A 76 9.73 -11.57 5.26
N ASP A 77 10.43 -12.70 5.30
CA ASP A 77 11.70 -12.89 4.58
C ASP A 77 11.48 -12.78 3.07
N LEU A 78 10.45 -13.45 2.55
CA LEU A 78 10.09 -13.37 1.12
C LEU A 78 9.78 -11.93 0.69
N MET A 79 9.06 -11.17 1.50
CA MET A 79 8.75 -9.76 1.20
C MET A 79 10.01 -8.89 1.25
N ALA A 80 10.86 -9.10 2.24
CA ALA A 80 12.13 -8.38 2.37
C ALA A 80 13.09 -8.66 1.20
N GLU A 81 13.22 -9.92 0.77
CA GLU A 81 14.01 -10.30 -0.40
C GLU A 81 13.51 -9.62 -1.68
N ASN A 82 12.20 -9.43 -1.82
CA ASN A 82 11.60 -8.76 -2.95
C ASN A 82 11.50 -7.23 -2.77
N LEU A 83 12.04 -6.68 -1.68
CA LEU A 83 12.01 -5.24 -1.35
C LEU A 83 10.58 -4.69 -1.28
N ILE A 84 9.64 -5.51 -0.81
CA ILE A 84 8.24 -5.15 -0.62
C ILE A 84 8.02 -4.76 0.84
N VAL A 85 7.58 -3.51 1.04
CA VAL A 85 7.12 -3.06 2.36
C VAL A 85 5.72 -3.62 2.61
N VAL A 86 5.57 -4.36 3.69
CA VAL A 86 4.27 -4.91 4.08
C VAL A 86 3.71 -4.18 5.28
N LYS A 87 2.45 -3.78 5.17
CA LYS A 87 1.64 -3.25 6.26
C LYS A 87 0.33 -4.06 6.28
N TYR A 88 0.13 -4.82 7.35
CA TYR A 88 -1.12 -5.55 7.51
C TYR A 88 -2.26 -4.56 7.77
N MET A 89 -3.40 -4.81 7.14
CA MET A 89 -4.65 -4.14 7.43
C MET A 89 -5.74 -5.17 7.70
N SER A 90 -6.59 -4.86 8.66
CA SER A 90 -7.82 -5.61 8.89
C SER A 90 -8.76 -5.48 7.69
N ASN A 91 -9.78 -6.33 7.60
CA ASN A 91 -10.79 -6.20 6.56
C ASN A 91 -11.50 -4.82 6.61
N GLU A 92 -11.80 -4.34 7.82
CA GLU A 92 -12.46 -3.06 8.02
C GLU A 92 -11.57 -1.89 7.58
N ASP A 93 -10.31 -1.87 8.03
CA ASP A 93 -9.35 -0.83 7.66
C ASP A 93 -9.07 -0.82 6.15
N PHE A 94 -8.97 -2.01 5.54
CA PHE A 94 -8.73 -2.12 4.11
C PHE A 94 -9.95 -1.64 3.28
N GLN A 95 -11.18 -1.91 3.72
CA GLN A 95 -12.37 -1.36 3.09
C GLN A 95 -12.42 0.17 3.19
N ALA A 96 -12.06 0.72 4.35
CA ALA A 96 -11.98 2.17 4.53
C ALA A 96 -10.91 2.80 3.63
N LEU A 97 -9.73 2.20 3.53
CA LEU A 97 -8.66 2.64 2.62
C LEU A 97 -9.14 2.58 1.16
N TRP A 98 -9.81 1.50 0.76
CA TRP A 98 -10.35 1.36 -0.60
C TRP A 98 -11.31 2.51 -0.93
N ALA A 99 -12.29 2.77 -0.06
CA ALA A 99 -13.27 3.81 -0.27
C ALA A 99 -12.64 5.21 -0.34
N SER A 100 -11.71 5.53 0.57
CA SER A 100 -11.00 6.81 0.56
C SER A 100 -10.09 6.98 -0.64
N SER A 101 -9.44 5.91 -1.09
CA SER A 101 -8.59 5.92 -2.29
C SER A 101 -9.41 6.16 -3.55
N GLU A 102 -10.60 5.53 -3.66
CA GLU A 102 -11.51 5.76 -4.78
C GLU A 102 -11.96 7.22 -4.84
N GLU A 103 -12.35 7.80 -3.70
CA GLU A 103 -12.77 9.19 -3.61
C GLU A 103 -11.63 10.15 -4.00
N ALA A 104 -10.43 9.94 -3.46
CA ALA A 104 -9.27 10.78 -3.72
C ALA A 104 -8.80 10.73 -5.18
N LEU A 105 -8.85 9.55 -5.81
CA LEU A 105 -8.34 9.35 -7.17
C LEU A 105 -9.37 9.66 -8.25
N ARG A 106 -10.66 9.63 -7.96
CA ARG A 106 -11.76 9.87 -8.92
C ARG A 106 -11.56 11.12 -9.77
N PRO A 107 -11.25 12.32 -9.21
CA PRO A 107 -11.09 13.52 -10.02
C PRO A 107 -9.91 13.45 -11.01
N ALA A 108 -8.87 12.71 -10.66
CA ALA A 108 -7.72 12.52 -11.53
C ALA A 108 -8.06 11.58 -12.70
N VAL A 109 -8.79 10.49 -12.42
CA VAL A 109 -9.25 9.54 -13.42
C VAL A 109 -10.22 10.20 -14.40
N GLU A 110 -11.20 10.97 -13.91
CA GLU A 110 -12.16 11.70 -14.75
C GLU A 110 -11.44 12.66 -15.72
N ARG A 111 -10.46 13.45 -15.22
CA ARG A 111 -9.65 14.33 -16.08
C ARG A 111 -8.86 13.58 -17.16
N LEU A 112 -8.48 12.34 -16.93
CA LEU A 112 -7.77 11.54 -17.93
C LEU A 112 -8.72 11.00 -18.98
N LEU A 113 -9.95 10.64 -18.60
CA LEU A 113 -10.98 10.15 -19.51
C LEU A 113 -11.51 11.28 -20.41
N ASP A 114 -11.67 12.48 -19.89
CA ASP A 114 -12.13 13.65 -20.65
C ASP A 114 -11.14 14.13 -21.74
N LYS A 115 -9.90 13.64 -21.70
CA LYS A 115 -8.86 13.99 -22.68
C LYS A 115 -8.71 12.98 -23.83
N GLN A 116 -9.52 11.93 -23.83
CA GLN A 116 -9.56 10.93 -24.90
C GLN A 116 -10.71 11.20 -25.86
#